data_5892d522286e359f0f37cf6550b5ee60
#
_entry.id   5892d522286e359f0f37cf6550b5ee60
#
_cell.length_a   1.000
_cell.length_b   1.000
_cell.length_c   1.000
_cell.angle_alpha   90.00
_cell.angle_beta   90.00
_cell.angle_gamma   90.00
#
_symmetry.space_group_name_H-M   'P 1'
#
loop_
_entity.id
_entity.type
_entity.pdbx_description
1 polymer ?
#
loop_
_entity_poly.entity_id
_entity_poly.type
_entity_poly.pdbx_seq_one_letter_code
_entity_poly.pdbx_strand_id
1 'polypeptide(L)'
;HLRERASQDQLTKIANRGELNRQLPDFVAYHQRTSRPGSAIICDLDYFKRINDDFSHQAGDEALIVFASILKDSCRETDFVARYGGEEFVILCGQCDYAEAKKLAESIRKRLQRTPIAALGNACMTASFGVSTILPEDTGESLIGRADRGLLIAKKTGRDRVVGLEMEVAKASDSKSDLNKLNSCLGWRSWLTPPNQPVQQFELITNVPRSVALEKLKGFVQEFHATVVHVESGRAVLEVDCRNSPIPEIKKERLGKFRLEITIAEVEMPSGGKKNNVKICTLLDVKIFPVRNRDRRSDALLSQVLRLKTALQVYMIACEMDDDLRASIVRHIKLDKDSRY
;
A
#
# COMPACT_ATOMS: atom_id res chain seq x y z
N HIS A 1 29.06 2.60 16.10
CA HIS A 1 28.27 1.57 16.84
C HIS A 1 26.78 1.92 17.03
N LEU A 2 26.37 3.17 17.39
CA LEU A 2 24.94 3.52 17.53
C LEU A 2 24.21 3.65 16.18
N ARG A 3 24.86 4.17 15.14
CA ARG A 3 24.29 4.27 13.77
C ARG A 3 24.17 2.89 13.12
N GLU A 4 25.09 2.00 13.30
CA GLU A 4 25.06 0.63 12.77
C GLU A 4 23.91 -0.18 13.36
N ARG A 5 23.63 -0.04 14.67
CA ARG A 5 22.48 -0.69 15.32
C ARG A 5 21.12 -0.17 14.83
N ALA A 6 21.07 1.09 14.36
CA ALA A 6 19.85 1.71 13.82
C ALA A 6 19.59 1.36 12.35
N SER A 7 20.60 0.86 11.61
CA SER A 7 20.52 0.56 10.17
C SER A 7 20.29 -0.91 9.83
N GLN A 8 20.45 -1.82 10.80
CA GLN A 8 20.32 -3.27 10.61
C GLN A 8 19.04 -3.83 11.24
N ASP A 9 18.51 -4.90 10.66
CA ASP A 9 17.48 -5.73 11.27
C ASP A 9 18.09 -6.59 12.38
N GLN A 10 17.46 -6.58 13.56
CA GLN A 10 18.03 -7.23 14.75
C GLN A 10 18.11 -8.76 14.64
N LEU A 11 17.20 -9.37 13.89
CA LEU A 11 17.12 -10.82 13.71
C LEU A 11 18.09 -11.28 12.62
N THR A 12 17.96 -10.73 11.42
CA THR A 12 18.63 -11.21 10.21
C THR A 12 20.01 -10.57 9.96
N LYS A 13 20.34 -9.49 10.67
CA LYS A 13 21.61 -8.73 10.57
C LYS A 13 21.92 -8.13 9.20
N ILE A 14 20.99 -8.16 8.26
CA ILE A 14 21.05 -7.38 7.02
C ILE A 14 20.47 -5.97 7.25
N ALA A 15 20.50 -5.10 6.26
CA ALA A 15 19.92 -3.78 6.38
C ALA A 15 18.42 -3.85 6.73
N ASN A 16 17.94 -2.91 7.51
CA ASN A 16 16.53 -2.78 7.81
C ASN A 16 15.81 -1.86 6.81
N ARG A 17 14.49 -1.76 6.94
CA ARG A 17 13.65 -0.90 6.11
C ARG A 17 14.06 0.59 6.17
N GLY A 18 14.49 1.08 7.33
CA GLY A 18 14.93 2.47 7.49
C GLY A 18 16.14 2.77 6.62
N GLU A 19 17.10 1.85 6.59
CA GLU A 19 18.29 1.96 5.76
C GLU A 19 17.96 1.82 4.26
N LEU A 20 17.06 0.91 3.88
CA LEU A 20 16.56 0.81 2.50
C LEU A 20 15.94 2.15 2.04
N ASN A 21 15.07 2.75 2.83
CA ASN A 21 14.42 4.02 2.48
C ASN A 21 15.44 5.16 2.31
N ARG A 22 16.56 5.10 3.02
CA ARG A 22 17.66 6.05 2.88
C ARG A 22 18.49 5.84 1.62
N GLN A 23 18.75 4.58 1.26
CA GLN A 23 19.60 4.20 0.11
C GLN A 23 18.87 4.30 -1.23
N LEU A 24 17.57 4.03 -1.23
CA LEU A 24 16.78 3.90 -2.46
C LEU A 24 16.76 5.15 -3.36
N PRO A 25 16.59 6.39 -2.84
CA PRO A 25 16.67 7.59 -3.67
C PRO A 25 18.04 7.77 -4.33
N ASP A 26 19.12 7.53 -3.58
CA ASP A 26 20.48 7.65 -4.08
C ASP A 26 20.79 6.59 -5.14
N PHE A 27 20.29 5.37 -4.95
CA PHE A 27 20.38 4.28 -5.91
C PHE A 27 19.73 4.66 -7.24
N VAL A 28 18.49 5.14 -7.23
CA VAL A 28 17.78 5.54 -8.46
C VAL A 28 18.49 6.71 -9.14
N ALA A 29 18.83 7.76 -8.40
CA ALA A 29 19.51 8.94 -8.92
C ALA A 29 20.87 8.60 -9.56
N TYR A 30 21.64 7.69 -8.96
CA TYR A 30 22.91 7.22 -9.49
C TYR A 30 22.73 6.55 -10.87
N HIS A 31 21.79 5.62 -10.97
CA HIS A 31 21.56 4.86 -12.20
C HIS A 31 20.99 5.72 -13.33
N GLN A 32 20.11 6.65 -13.01
CA GLN A 32 19.59 7.63 -13.99
C GLN A 32 20.68 8.54 -14.52
N ARG A 33 21.53 9.08 -13.64
CA ARG A 33 22.64 9.97 -14.04
C ARG A 33 23.70 9.27 -14.85
N THR A 34 24.00 8.02 -14.57
CA THR A 34 25.06 7.26 -15.24
C THR A 34 24.57 6.48 -16.43
N SER A 35 23.25 6.41 -16.67
CA SER A 35 22.61 5.56 -17.68
C SER A 35 23.02 4.08 -17.58
N ARG A 36 23.47 3.64 -16.42
CA ARG A 36 23.78 2.23 -16.14
C ARG A 36 22.52 1.53 -15.67
N PRO A 37 22.29 0.26 -16.08
CA PRO A 37 21.13 -0.47 -15.62
C PRO A 37 21.19 -0.68 -14.10
N GLY A 38 20.03 -0.64 -13.45
CA GLY A 38 19.86 -0.96 -12.05
C GLY A 38 18.50 -1.60 -11.85
N SER A 39 18.42 -2.62 -11.01
CA SER A 39 17.19 -3.38 -10.81
C SER A 39 16.84 -3.53 -9.33
N ALA A 40 15.57 -3.71 -9.05
CA ALA A 40 15.06 -4.07 -7.74
C ALA A 40 14.35 -5.43 -7.79
N ILE A 41 14.60 -6.25 -6.78
CA ILE A 41 13.93 -7.52 -6.55
C ILE A 41 13.24 -7.42 -5.20
N ILE A 42 11.95 -7.70 -5.15
CA ILE A 42 11.20 -7.90 -3.91
C ILE A 42 10.89 -9.39 -3.79
N CYS A 43 11.07 -9.95 -2.61
CA CYS A 43 10.73 -11.32 -2.35
C CYS A 43 10.06 -11.50 -0.98
N ASP A 44 9.27 -12.56 -0.89
CA ASP A 44 8.46 -12.88 0.28
C ASP A 44 8.38 -14.39 0.43
N LEU A 45 8.58 -14.86 1.66
CA LEU A 45 8.51 -16.29 2.01
C LEU A 45 7.08 -16.80 1.90
N ASP A 46 6.89 -17.83 1.10
CA ASP A 46 5.57 -18.41 0.87
C ASP A 46 5.07 -19.13 2.13
N TYR A 47 3.80 -18.87 2.46
CA TYR A 47 3.12 -19.51 3.60
C TYR A 47 3.81 -19.34 4.95
N PHE A 48 4.58 -18.27 5.17
CA PHE A 48 5.36 -18.04 6.38
C PHE A 48 4.51 -18.09 7.67
N LYS A 49 3.27 -17.59 7.60
CA LYS A 49 2.33 -17.69 8.72
C LYS A 49 2.09 -19.15 9.13
N ARG A 50 1.92 -20.07 8.16
CA ARG A 50 1.75 -21.50 8.48
C ARG A 50 2.96 -22.08 9.19
N ILE A 51 4.15 -21.64 8.82
CA ILE A 51 5.39 -22.09 9.50
C ILE A 51 5.35 -21.71 10.97
N ASN A 52 4.97 -20.45 11.28
CA ASN A 52 4.81 -20.02 12.67
C ASN A 52 3.71 -20.81 13.41
N ASP A 53 2.59 -21.09 12.73
CA ASP A 53 1.45 -21.77 13.31
C ASP A 53 1.71 -23.29 13.50
N ASP A 54 2.41 -23.94 12.56
CA ASP A 54 2.64 -25.40 12.54
C ASP A 54 3.87 -25.81 13.37
N PHE A 55 4.93 -24.96 13.44
CA PHE A 55 6.17 -25.27 14.16
C PHE A 55 6.36 -24.40 15.41
N SER A 56 6.69 -23.14 15.24
CA SER A 56 6.76 -22.11 16.30
C SER A 56 7.26 -20.78 15.73
N HIS A 57 7.13 -19.69 16.49
CA HIS A 57 7.78 -18.42 16.12
C HIS A 57 9.30 -18.50 16.05
N GLN A 58 9.94 -19.33 16.89
CA GLN A 58 11.39 -19.54 16.85
C GLN A 58 11.82 -20.23 15.55
N ALA A 59 11.05 -21.21 15.07
CA ALA A 59 11.30 -21.86 13.79
C ALA A 59 11.11 -20.88 12.61
N GLY A 60 10.13 -19.99 12.68
CA GLY A 60 9.96 -18.89 11.73
C GLY A 60 11.14 -17.92 11.74
N ASP A 61 11.65 -17.57 12.91
CA ASP A 61 12.84 -16.71 13.06
C ASP A 61 14.07 -17.35 12.42
N GLU A 62 14.31 -18.67 12.64
CA GLU A 62 15.40 -19.39 12.00
C GLU A 62 15.24 -19.44 10.47
N ALA A 63 14.02 -19.63 9.98
CA ALA A 63 13.72 -19.59 8.56
C ALA A 63 14.06 -18.22 7.92
N LEU A 64 13.76 -17.12 8.62
CA LEU A 64 14.12 -15.76 8.19
C LEU A 64 15.64 -15.55 8.17
N ILE A 65 16.36 -16.07 9.17
CA ILE A 65 17.83 -15.99 9.23
C ILE A 65 18.46 -16.76 8.07
N VAL A 66 17.99 -18.00 7.82
CA VAL A 66 18.47 -18.82 6.71
C VAL A 66 18.21 -18.14 5.37
N PHE A 67 17.01 -17.59 5.17
CA PHE A 67 16.69 -16.89 3.92
C PHE A 67 17.55 -15.63 3.73
N ALA A 68 17.72 -14.82 4.77
CA ALA A 68 18.60 -13.66 4.72
C ALA A 68 20.06 -14.02 4.39
N SER A 69 20.58 -15.14 4.92
CA SER A 69 21.91 -15.66 4.55
C SER A 69 21.95 -16.05 3.08
N ILE A 70 20.94 -16.77 2.58
CA ILE A 70 20.86 -17.14 1.16
C ILE A 70 20.87 -15.91 0.27
N LEU A 71 20.11 -14.86 0.63
CA LEU A 71 20.07 -13.59 -0.12
C LEU A 71 21.46 -12.95 -0.15
N LYS A 72 22.09 -12.79 1.03
CA LYS A 72 23.39 -12.15 1.17
C LYS A 72 24.48 -12.89 0.40
N ASP A 73 24.51 -14.22 0.49
CA ASP A 73 25.51 -15.06 -0.18
C ASP A 73 25.32 -15.15 -1.70
N SER A 74 24.10 -14.85 -2.20
CA SER A 74 23.78 -14.89 -3.63
C SER A 74 24.01 -13.53 -4.31
N CYS A 75 24.10 -12.46 -3.53
CA CYS A 75 24.28 -11.10 -3.99
C CYS A 75 25.77 -10.72 -4.02
N ARG A 76 26.12 -9.78 -4.89
CA ARG A 76 27.47 -9.19 -4.95
C ARG A 76 27.65 -8.23 -3.77
N GLU A 77 28.88 -7.91 -3.42
CA GLU A 77 29.21 -6.90 -2.40
C GLU A 77 28.63 -5.51 -2.74
N THR A 78 28.46 -5.22 -4.01
CA THR A 78 27.86 -3.98 -4.53
C THR A 78 26.35 -3.95 -4.50
N ASP A 79 25.69 -5.08 -4.27
CA ASP A 79 24.26 -5.18 -4.16
C ASP A 79 23.82 -4.87 -2.72
N PHE A 80 22.67 -4.27 -2.60
CA PHE A 80 22.13 -3.91 -1.29
C PHE A 80 20.95 -4.82 -0.93
N VAL A 81 21.04 -5.50 0.21
CA VAL A 81 20.03 -6.44 0.69
C VAL A 81 19.41 -5.93 1.98
N ALA A 82 18.10 -5.83 2.05
CA ALA A 82 17.38 -5.36 3.22
C ALA A 82 16.17 -6.23 3.55
N ARG A 83 15.86 -6.33 4.85
CA ARG A 83 14.58 -6.84 5.32
C ARG A 83 13.57 -5.70 5.32
N TYR A 84 12.56 -5.86 4.48
CA TYR A 84 11.57 -4.80 4.23
C TYR A 84 10.37 -4.88 5.17
N GLY A 85 9.93 -6.10 5.49
CA GLY A 85 8.80 -6.39 6.34
C GLY A 85 9.03 -7.60 7.24
N GLY A 86 7.95 -8.21 7.73
CA GLY A 86 8.02 -9.43 8.56
C GLY A 86 8.75 -10.57 7.87
N GLU A 87 8.28 -10.94 6.68
CA GLU A 87 8.77 -12.04 5.83
C GLU A 87 9.24 -11.57 4.45
N GLU A 88 9.40 -10.25 4.29
CA GLU A 88 9.68 -9.61 3.02
C GLU A 88 11.05 -8.98 2.99
N PHE A 89 11.70 -9.12 1.83
CA PHE A 89 13.05 -8.66 1.59
C PHE A 89 13.14 -7.92 0.26
N VAL A 90 14.09 -7.00 0.18
CA VAL A 90 14.38 -6.22 -1.03
C VAL A 90 15.87 -6.33 -1.34
N ILE A 91 16.16 -6.50 -2.64
CA ILE A 91 17.52 -6.43 -3.16
C ILE A 91 17.57 -5.29 -4.19
N LEU A 92 18.52 -4.38 -4.03
CA LEU A 92 18.85 -3.40 -5.05
C LEU A 92 20.12 -3.87 -5.76
N CYS A 93 20.02 -4.20 -7.04
CA CYS A 93 21.09 -4.75 -7.85
C CYS A 93 21.70 -3.64 -8.71
N GLY A 94 22.94 -3.23 -8.38
CA GLY A 94 23.69 -2.25 -9.15
C GLY A 94 24.26 -2.84 -10.43
N GLN A 95 24.25 -2.06 -11.54
CA GLN A 95 24.75 -2.46 -12.86
C GLN A 95 24.18 -3.83 -13.27
N CYS A 96 22.89 -4.01 -13.08
CA CYS A 96 22.16 -5.24 -13.31
C CYS A 96 20.91 -4.94 -14.13
N ASP A 97 20.83 -5.52 -15.32
CA ASP A 97 19.67 -5.41 -16.18
C ASP A 97 18.53 -6.35 -15.73
N TYR A 98 17.40 -6.28 -16.42
CA TYR A 98 16.24 -7.11 -16.12
C TYR A 98 16.53 -8.60 -16.21
N ALA A 99 17.25 -9.05 -17.24
CA ALA A 99 17.52 -10.47 -17.45
C ALA A 99 18.46 -11.02 -16.37
N GLU A 100 19.46 -10.24 -15.97
CA GLU A 100 20.39 -10.58 -14.88
C GLU A 100 19.67 -10.62 -13.53
N ALA A 101 18.83 -9.61 -13.22
CA ALA A 101 18.05 -9.58 -11.99
C ALA A 101 17.07 -10.76 -11.91
N LYS A 102 16.41 -11.12 -13.01
CA LYS A 102 15.55 -12.29 -13.09
C LYS A 102 16.31 -13.60 -12.87
N LYS A 103 17.50 -13.73 -13.46
CA LYS A 103 18.38 -14.89 -13.24
C LYS A 103 18.82 -14.99 -11.78
N LEU A 104 19.19 -13.87 -11.15
CA LEU A 104 19.54 -13.83 -9.73
C LEU A 104 18.37 -14.29 -8.85
N ALA A 105 17.17 -13.73 -9.07
CA ALA A 105 15.97 -14.11 -8.34
C ALA A 105 15.64 -15.61 -8.49
N GLU A 106 15.75 -16.16 -9.71
CA GLU A 106 15.57 -17.61 -9.95
C GLU A 106 16.64 -18.47 -9.28
N SER A 107 17.88 -18.02 -9.22
CA SER A 107 18.95 -18.71 -8.52
C SER A 107 18.68 -18.79 -7.02
N ILE A 108 18.28 -17.66 -6.42
CA ILE A 108 17.91 -17.57 -5.00
C ILE A 108 16.71 -18.49 -4.71
N ARG A 109 15.66 -18.42 -5.52
CA ARG A 109 14.47 -19.27 -5.39
C ARG A 109 14.83 -20.75 -5.36
N LYS A 110 15.64 -21.21 -6.35
CA LYS A 110 16.07 -22.61 -6.44
C LYS A 110 16.98 -23.02 -5.29
N ARG A 111 17.83 -22.11 -4.79
CA ARG A 111 18.68 -22.36 -3.63
C ARG A 111 17.84 -22.56 -2.37
N LEU A 112 16.84 -21.71 -2.14
CA LEU A 112 15.93 -21.85 -0.99
C LEU A 112 15.17 -23.18 -1.03
N GLN A 113 14.63 -23.58 -2.19
CA GLN A 113 13.95 -24.86 -2.36
C GLN A 113 14.80 -26.10 -2.06
N ARG A 114 16.12 -25.96 -2.05
CA ARG A 114 17.08 -27.05 -1.82
C ARG A 114 17.78 -26.97 -0.48
N THR A 115 17.50 -25.93 0.30
CA THR A 115 18.11 -25.70 1.59
C THR A 115 17.19 -26.22 2.69
N PRO A 116 17.53 -27.36 3.34
CA PRO A 116 16.77 -27.86 4.46
C PRO A 116 16.97 -26.96 5.68
N ILE A 117 15.89 -26.69 6.42
CA ILE A 117 15.92 -25.86 7.63
C ILE A 117 15.69 -26.77 8.83
N ALA A 118 16.66 -26.83 9.72
CA ALA A 118 16.65 -27.76 10.86
C ALA A 118 15.44 -27.56 11.77
N ALA A 119 15.08 -26.31 12.06
CA ALA A 119 13.92 -25.96 12.87
C ALA A 119 12.57 -26.36 12.24
N LEU A 120 12.53 -26.66 10.95
CA LEU A 120 11.36 -27.15 10.22
C LEU A 120 11.40 -28.68 10.01
N GLY A 121 12.18 -29.42 10.82
CA GLY A 121 12.35 -30.85 10.62
C GLY A 121 13.06 -31.20 9.30
N ASN A 122 13.97 -30.35 8.85
CA ASN A 122 14.66 -30.42 7.56
C ASN A 122 13.75 -30.22 6.32
N ALA A 123 12.56 -29.64 6.49
CA ALA A 123 11.75 -29.22 5.35
C ALA A 123 12.37 -28.00 4.66
N CYS A 124 12.15 -27.89 3.35
CA CYS A 124 12.53 -26.75 2.55
C CYS A 124 11.37 -25.77 2.41
N MET A 125 11.70 -24.50 2.16
CA MET A 125 10.73 -23.44 1.93
C MET A 125 10.75 -22.95 0.49
N THR A 126 9.69 -22.22 0.13
CA THR A 126 9.63 -21.48 -1.13
C THR A 126 9.46 -19.99 -0.87
N ALA A 127 9.80 -19.20 -1.87
CA ALA A 127 9.55 -17.77 -1.88
C ALA A 127 9.07 -17.33 -3.26
N SER A 128 8.26 -16.29 -3.27
CA SER A 128 7.80 -15.60 -4.47
C SER A 128 8.61 -14.33 -4.68
N PHE A 129 8.83 -13.96 -5.95
CA PHE A 129 9.70 -12.84 -6.32
C PHE A 129 9.04 -11.94 -7.35
N GLY A 130 9.23 -10.64 -7.17
CA GLY A 130 8.92 -9.63 -8.17
C GLY A 130 10.18 -8.86 -8.59
N VAL A 131 10.35 -8.60 -9.88
CA VAL A 131 11.54 -7.96 -10.45
C VAL A 131 11.15 -6.73 -11.26
N SER A 132 11.89 -5.65 -11.12
CA SER A 132 11.77 -4.46 -11.97
C SER A 132 13.14 -3.81 -12.21
N THR A 133 13.27 -3.10 -13.33
CA THR A 133 14.48 -2.34 -13.69
C THR A 133 14.18 -0.85 -13.70
N ILE A 134 15.15 -0.02 -13.34
CA ILE A 134 15.01 1.43 -13.31
C ILE A 134 14.70 1.97 -14.72
N LEU A 135 13.70 2.83 -14.79
CA LEU A 135 13.31 3.59 -15.97
C LEU A 135 13.74 5.07 -15.82
N PRO A 136 13.85 5.83 -16.92
CA PRO A 136 14.34 7.21 -16.89
C PRO A 136 13.61 8.15 -15.93
N GLU A 137 12.30 7.98 -15.76
CA GLU A 137 11.46 8.84 -14.90
C GLU A 137 11.09 8.18 -13.54
N ASP A 138 11.75 7.09 -13.19
CA ASP A 138 11.42 6.39 -11.95
C ASP A 138 11.81 7.21 -10.72
N THR A 139 10.96 7.10 -9.72
CA THR A 139 11.30 7.34 -8.32
C THR A 139 11.60 6.01 -7.64
N GLY A 140 12.20 6.04 -6.46
CA GLY A 140 12.36 4.82 -5.65
C GLY A 140 11.02 4.10 -5.42
N GLU A 141 9.95 4.88 -5.22
CA GLU A 141 8.60 4.34 -5.02
C GLU A 141 8.06 3.63 -6.26
N SER A 142 8.23 4.20 -7.45
CA SER A 142 7.74 3.59 -8.68
C SER A 142 8.50 2.31 -9.04
N LEU A 143 9.82 2.30 -8.82
CA LEU A 143 10.67 1.13 -9.01
C LEU A 143 10.24 -0.04 -8.12
N ILE A 144 10.17 0.21 -6.80
CA ILE A 144 9.74 -0.78 -5.80
C ILE A 144 8.29 -1.20 -6.05
N GLY A 145 7.39 -0.26 -6.33
CA GLY A 145 5.98 -0.56 -6.61
C GLY A 145 5.78 -1.41 -7.87
N ARG A 146 6.65 -1.31 -8.86
CA ARG A 146 6.62 -2.18 -10.06
C ARG A 146 7.11 -3.58 -9.73
N ALA A 147 8.17 -3.73 -8.93
CA ALA A 147 8.62 -5.04 -8.45
C ALA A 147 7.55 -5.71 -7.57
N ASP A 148 6.89 -4.98 -6.69
CA ASP A 148 5.83 -5.49 -5.83
C ASP A 148 4.61 -6.01 -6.62
N ARG A 149 4.22 -5.32 -7.70
CA ARG A 149 3.19 -5.85 -8.63
C ARG A 149 3.59 -7.20 -9.20
N GLY A 150 4.88 -7.39 -9.56
CA GLY A 150 5.41 -8.67 -9.99
C GLY A 150 5.27 -9.73 -8.90
N LEU A 151 5.63 -9.41 -7.66
CA LEU A 151 5.47 -10.28 -6.50
C LEU A 151 4.01 -10.68 -6.25
N LEU A 152 3.09 -9.72 -6.34
CA LEU A 152 1.66 -10.00 -6.20
C LEU A 152 1.14 -10.96 -7.27
N ILE A 153 1.58 -10.81 -8.53
CA ILE A 153 1.25 -11.74 -9.61
C ILE A 153 1.84 -13.11 -9.30
N ALA A 154 3.10 -13.20 -8.85
CA ALA A 154 3.74 -14.45 -8.46
C ALA A 154 2.91 -15.19 -7.40
N LYS A 155 2.49 -14.49 -6.35
CA LYS A 155 1.65 -15.05 -5.28
C LYS A 155 0.28 -15.52 -5.77
N LYS A 156 -0.39 -14.75 -6.64
CA LYS A 156 -1.72 -15.09 -7.20
C LYS A 156 -1.68 -16.24 -8.21
N THR A 157 -0.59 -16.40 -8.94
CA THR A 157 -0.47 -17.42 -9.99
C THR A 157 0.10 -18.74 -9.51
N GLY A 158 0.23 -18.96 -8.19
CA GLY A 158 0.59 -20.24 -7.59
C GLY A 158 1.89 -20.22 -6.77
N ARG A 159 2.44 -19.03 -6.48
CA ARG A 159 3.65 -18.84 -5.67
C ARG A 159 4.90 -19.51 -6.26
N ASP A 160 5.99 -19.57 -5.48
CA ASP A 160 7.25 -20.24 -5.84
C ASP A 160 7.71 -19.91 -7.27
N ARG A 161 7.77 -18.63 -7.60
CA ARG A 161 8.15 -18.14 -8.93
C ARG A 161 8.69 -16.74 -8.94
N VAL A 162 9.33 -16.39 -10.03
CA VAL A 162 9.80 -15.05 -10.34
C VAL A 162 8.91 -14.42 -11.40
N VAL A 163 8.33 -13.27 -11.12
CA VAL A 163 7.58 -12.47 -12.08
C VAL A 163 8.22 -11.10 -12.20
N GLY A 164 8.62 -10.72 -13.41
CA GLY A 164 9.12 -9.40 -13.69
C GLY A 164 8.18 -8.64 -14.61
N LEU A 165 8.11 -7.33 -14.44
CA LEU A 165 7.35 -6.43 -15.30
C LEU A 165 8.31 -5.57 -16.11
N GLU A 166 8.40 -5.84 -17.40
CA GLU A 166 9.12 -5.04 -18.38
C GLU A 166 8.23 -3.91 -18.95
N MET A 167 8.86 -2.90 -19.55
CA MET A 167 8.19 -1.72 -20.12
C MET A 167 7.20 -2.04 -21.26
N GLU A 168 7.31 -3.20 -21.92
CA GLU A 168 6.43 -3.56 -23.05
C GLU A 168 4.99 -3.88 -22.62
N VAL A 169 4.79 -4.37 -21.41
CA VAL A 169 3.43 -4.62 -20.86
C VAL A 169 2.71 -3.30 -20.55
N ALA A 170 3.44 -2.22 -20.29
CA ALA A 170 2.85 -0.90 -20.07
C ALA A 170 2.35 -0.25 -21.37
N LYS A 171 2.86 -0.66 -22.55
CA LYS A 171 2.42 -0.15 -23.86
C LYS A 171 1.24 -0.92 -24.47
N ALA A 172 1.03 -2.16 -24.02
CA ALA A 172 -0.05 -3.02 -24.54
C ALA A 172 -1.40 -2.87 -23.83
N SER A 173 -1.48 -2.07 -22.74
CA SER A 173 -2.70 -1.84 -21.99
C SER A 173 -3.23 -0.42 -22.11
N ASP A 174 -3.36 0.10 -23.35
CA ASP A 174 -4.02 1.38 -23.64
C ASP A 174 -5.56 1.35 -23.45
N SER A 175 -6.09 0.35 -22.75
CA SER A 175 -7.44 0.40 -22.23
C SER A 175 -7.42 0.93 -20.79
N LYS A 176 -7.69 2.23 -20.64
CA LYS A 176 -7.86 2.92 -19.34
C LYS A 176 -8.80 2.21 -18.34
N SER A 177 -9.64 1.30 -18.82
CA SER A 177 -10.58 0.52 -18.00
C SER A 177 -9.91 -0.59 -17.17
N ASP A 178 -8.81 -1.20 -17.64
CA ASP A 178 -8.15 -2.30 -16.92
C ASP A 178 -7.10 -1.80 -15.94
N LEU A 179 -6.49 -0.64 -16.19
CA LEU A 179 -5.63 0.05 -15.24
C LEU A 179 -6.39 0.52 -13.99
N ASN A 180 -7.65 0.95 -14.12
CA ASN A 180 -8.48 1.32 -12.97
C ASN A 180 -8.91 0.10 -12.16
N LYS A 181 -9.13 -1.05 -12.77
CA LYS A 181 -9.40 -2.31 -12.05
C LYS A 181 -8.17 -2.87 -11.34
N LEU A 182 -6.97 -2.70 -11.91
CA LEU A 182 -5.70 -3.05 -11.25
C LEU A 182 -5.33 -2.04 -10.16
N ASN A 183 -5.67 -0.75 -10.33
CA ASN A 183 -5.46 0.26 -9.31
C ASN A 183 -6.31 0.05 -8.03
N SER A 184 -7.42 -0.66 -8.11
CA SER A 184 -8.25 -1.01 -6.94
C SER A 184 -7.62 -2.12 -6.07
N CYS A 185 -6.56 -2.79 -6.54
CA CYS A 185 -5.85 -3.85 -5.80
C CYS A 185 -4.61 -3.33 -5.03
N LEU A 186 -4.51 -2.02 -4.80
CA LEU A 186 -3.29 -1.35 -4.31
C LEU A 186 -3.15 -1.36 -2.78
N GLY A 187 -3.04 -2.55 -2.19
CA GLY A 187 -2.57 -2.70 -0.79
C GLY A 187 -1.13 -2.20 -0.56
N TRP A 188 -0.33 -2.03 -1.60
CA TRP A 188 1.09 -1.66 -1.52
C TRP A 188 1.35 -0.18 -1.24
N ARG A 189 0.48 0.75 -1.67
CA ARG A 189 0.62 2.18 -1.33
C ARG A 189 0.67 2.42 0.18
N SER A 190 0.06 1.53 0.96
CA SER A 190 0.09 1.62 2.41
C SER A 190 1.47 1.33 3.02
N TRP A 191 2.40 0.76 2.27
CA TRP A 191 3.70 0.31 2.76
C TRP A 191 4.82 1.32 2.55
N LEU A 192 4.78 2.05 1.43
CA LEU A 192 5.75 3.10 1.09
C LEU A 192 5.37 4.47 1.68
N THR A 193 4.12 4.61 2.11
CA THR A 193 3.68 5.86 2.69
C THR A 193 4.30 6.06 4.08
N PRO A 194 4.87 7.25 4.36
CA PRO A 194 5.26 7.64 5.70
C PRO A 194 4.10 7.38 6.67
N PRO A 195 4.35 7.18 7.97
CA PRO A 195 3.31 6.91 8.96
C PRO A 195 2.15 7.92 8.94
N ASN A 196 2.37 9.09 8.34
CA ASN A 196 1.40 10.17 8.20
C ASN A 196 0.65 10.22 6.88
N GLN A 197 0.83 9.27 5.94
CA GLN A 197 0.02 9.24 4.70
C GLN A 197 -1.18 8.30 4.83
N PRO A 198 -2.35 8.69 4.27
CA PRO A 198 -3.55 7.85 4.29
C PRO A 198 -3.34 6.60 3.42
N VAL A 199 -3.89 5.47 3.85
CA VAL A 199 -3.96 4.24 3.04
C VAL A 199 -5.04 4.31 1.98
N GLN A 200 -6.04 5.16 2.23
CA GLN A 200 -7.11 5.46 1.30
C GLN A 200 -7.55 6.90 1.48
N GLN A 201 -7.77 7.59 0.36
CA GLN A 201 -8.42 8.90 0.31
C GLN A 201 -9.50 8.85 -0.76
N PHE A 202 -10.66 9.40 -0.47
CA PHE A 202 -11.79 9.50 -1.40
C PHE A 202 -12.69 10.67 -1.03
N GLU A 203 -13.43 11.16 -2.01
CA GLU A 203 -14.39 12.22 -1.84
C GLU A 203 -15.81 11.67 -1.99
N LEU A 204 -16.67 12.04 -1.06
CA LEU A 204 -18.09 11.72 -1.09
C LEU A 204 -18.90 12.99 -1.24
N ILE A 205 -19.96 12.92 -2.04
CA ILE A 205 -20.91 14.01 -2.18
C ILE A 205 -22.29 13.55 -1.75
N THR A 206 -22.96 14.39 -1.00
CA THR A 206 -24.33 14.14 -0.53
C THR A 206 -25.20 15.36 -0.73
N ASN A 207 -26.48 15.11 -1.00
CA ASN A 207 -27.50 16.14 -1.18
C ASN A 207 -28.07 16.66 0.14
N VAL A 208 -27.57 16.21 1.30
CA VAL A 208 -28.03 16.72 2.60
C VAL A 208 -27.22 17.95 3.02
N PRO A 209 -27.85 18.92 3.68
CA PRO A 209 -27.15 20.08 4.23
C PRO A 209 -26.08 19.69 5.23
N ARG A 210 -25.06 20.53 5.39
CA ARG A 210 -23.93 20.28 6.30
C ARG A 210 -24.36 19.96 7.74
N SER A 211 -25.41 20.64 8.25
CA SER A 211 -25.93 20.36 9.60
C SER A 211 -26.45 18.92 9.75
N VAL A 212 -27.18 18.43 8.75
CA VAL A 212 -27.70 17.06 8.71
C VAL A 212 -26.56 16.06 8.51
N ALA A 213 -25.57 16.39 7.69
CA ALA A 213 -24.37 15.56 7.50
C ALA A 213 -23.62 15.38 8.82
N LEU A 214 -23.49 16.43 9.64
CA LEU A 214 -22.87 16.35 10.96
C LEU A 214 -23.68 15.47 11.93
N GLU A 215 -25.01 15.54 11.92
CA GLU A 215 -25.86 14.65 12.72
C GLU A 215 -25.71 13.17 12.31
N LYS A 216 -25.66 12.91 11.01
CA LYS A 216 -25.40 11.57 10.49
C LYS A 216 -24.02 11.05 10.90
N LEU A 217 -22.99 11.91 10.90
CA LEU A 217 -21.67 11.55 11.36
C LEU A 217 -21.65 11.20 12.86
N LYS A 218 -22.45 11.90 13.68
CA LYS A 218 -22.63 11.52 15.10
C LYS A 218 -23.27 10.13 15.24
N GLY A 219 -24.28 9.81 14.40
CA GLY A 219 -24.87 8.46 14.36
C GLY A 219 -23.84 7.39 14.00
N PHE A 220 -23.01 7.65 12.98
CA PHE A 220 -21.89 6.77 12.63
C PHE A 220 -20.92 6.55 13.80
N VAL A 221 -20.53 7.63 14.52
CA VAL A 221 -19.66 7.57 15.70
C VAL A 221 -20.24 6.66 16.77
N GLN A 222 -21.53 6.76 17.05
CA GLN A 222 -22.23 5.96 18.06
C GLN A 222 -22.29 4.47 17.68
N GLU A 223 -22.71 4.17 16.44
CA GLU A 223 -22.89 2.79 16.00
C GLU A 223 -21.57 2.04 15.80
N PHE A 224 -20.54 2.72 15.31
CA PHE A 224 -19.22 2.13 15.14
C PHE A 224 -18.35 2.23 16.39
N HIS A 225 -18.90 2.69 17.52
CA HIS A 225 -18.14 2.94 18.75
C HIS A 225 -16.83 3.69 18.50
N ALA A 226 -16.90 4.67 17.57
CA ALA A 226 -15.73 5.46 17.20
C ALA A 226 -15.37 6.43 18.32
N THR A 227 -14.07 6.59 18.57
CA THR A 227 -13.56 7.60 19.49
C THR A 227 -13.33 8.91 18.73
N VAL A 228 -13.95 9.99 19.17
CA VAL A 228 -13.68 11.32 18.62
C VAL A 228 -12.35 11.83 19.18
N VAL A 229 -11.36 12.02 18.33
CA VAL A 229 -10.02 12.48 18.73
C VAL A 229 -9.95 14.00 18.69
N HIS A 230 -10.50 14.59 17.62
CA HIS A 230 -10.46 16.05 17.43
C HIS A 230 -11.62 16.48 16.54
N VAL A 231 -12.21 17.64 16.86
CA VAL A 231 -13.25 18.29 16.04
C VAL A 231 -12.97 19.79 15.99
N GLU A 232 -12.83 20.29 14.79
CA GLU A 232 -12.76 21.72 14.50
C GLU A 232 -13.84 22.10 13.48
N SER A 233 -14.01 23.39 13.23
CA SER A 233 -14.99 23.89 12.26
C SER A 233 -14.75 23.29 10.86
N GLY A 234 -15.52 22.24 10.53
CA GLY A 234 -15.46 21.57 9.22
C GLY A 234 -14.50 20.38 9.14
N ARG A 235 -13.79 20.01 10.21
CA ARG A 235 -12.90 18.85 10.24
C ARG A 235 -13.16 17.99 11.48
N ALA A 236 -13.30 16.68 11.27
CA ALA A 236 -13.42 15.70 12.35
C ALA A 236 -12.33 14.63 12.20
N VAL A 237 -11.71 14.25 13.31
CA VAL A 237 -10.77 13.14 13.40
C VAL A 237 -11.35 12.08 14.32
N LEU A 238 -11.59 10.90 13.77
CA LEU A 238 -12.22 9.77 14.46
C LEU A 238 -11.26 8.59 14.49
N GLU A 239 -11.29 7.79 15.55
CA GLU A 239 -10.66 6.49 15.60
C GLU A 239 -11.73 5.39 15.68
N VAL A 240 -11.70 4.45 14.74
CA VAL A 240 -12.61 3.31 14.64
C VAL A 240 -11.83 2.03 14.91
N ASP A 241 -12.27 1.26 15.88
CA ASP A 241 -11.76 -0.09 16.12
C ASP A 241 -12.70 -1.11 15.46
N CYS A 242 -12.23 -1.71 14.37
CA CYS A 242 -13.05 -2.65 13.61
C CYS A 242 -13.45 -3.90 14.39
N ARG A 243 -12.83 -4.18 15.54
CA ARG A 243 -13.22 -5.29 16.43
C ARG A 243 -14.56 -5.05 17.13
N ASN A 244 -14.91 -3.77 17.33
CA ASN A 244 -16.13 -3.36 18.02
C ASN A 244 -17.20 -2.85 17.04
N SER A 245 -16.98 -3.03 15.74
CA SER A 245 -17.87 -2.54 14.69
C SER A 245 -19.03 -3.51 14.47
N PRO A 246 -20.24 -3.03 14.15
CA PRO A 246 -21.40 -3.85 13.80
C PRO A 246 -21.25 -4.58 12.45
N ILE A 247 -20.14 -4.40 11.77
CA ILE A 247 -19.85 -5.07 10.49
C ILE A 247 -19.64 -6.56 10.75
N PRO A 248 -20.37 -7.48 10.08
CA PRO A 248 -20.27 -8.91 10.31
C PRO A 248 -18.84 -9.42 10.16
N GLU A 249 -18.38 -10.20 11.15
CA GLU A 249 -17.06 -10.83 11.13
C GLU A 249 -16.98 -11.86 9.99
N ILE A 250 -16.01 -11.70 9.11
CA ILE A 250 -15.52 -12.82 8.31
C ILE A 250 -14.52 -13.56 9.21
N LYS A 251 -14.90 -14.74 9.67
CA LYS A 251 -14.10 -15.64 10.53
C LYS A 251 -12.66 -15.70 10.03
N LYS A 252 -11.67 -15.29 10.87
CA LYS A 252 -10.21 -15.37 10.75
C LYS A 252 -9.46 -14.10 10.29
N GLU A 253 -10.08 -12.94 10.07
CA GLU A 253 -9.31 -11.72 9.78
C GLU A 253 -8.90 -11.00 11.07
N ARG A 254 -7.63 -10.58 11.12
CA ARG A 254 -7.13 -9.74 12.23
C ARG A 254 -7.64 -8.32 12.01
N LEU A 255 -8.63 -7.91 12.79
CA LEU A 255 -9.26 -6.61 12.71
C LEU A 255 -8.32 -5.51 13.24
N GLY A 256 -8.17 -4.43 12.49
CA GLY A 256 -7.31 -3.28 12.80
C GLY A 256 -8.06 -2.11 13.42
N LYS A 257 -7.28 -1.12 13.89
CA LYS A 257 -7.78 0.19 14.34
C LYS A 257 -7.39 1.25 13.32
N PHE A 258 -8.35 2.09 12.92
CA PHE A 258 -8.19 3.10 11.89
C PHE A 258 -8.49 4.50 12.41
N ARG A 259 -7.73 5.49 11.96
CA ARG A 259 -8.01 6.91 12.13
C ARG A 259 -8.59 7.45 10.82
N LEU A 260 -9.76 8.08 10.92
CA LEU A 260 -10.46 8.73 9.83
C LEU A 260 -10.34 10.24 10.02
N GLU A 261 -9.80 10.93 9.03
CA GLU A 261 -9.83 12.39 8.96
C GLU A 261 -10.88 12.79 7.91
N ILE A 262 -11.90 13.48 8.34
CA ILE A 262 -13.05 13.85 7.51
C ILE A 262 -13.13 15.37 7.47
N THR A 263 -13.03 15.96 6.28
CA THR A 263 -13.27 17.38 6.05
C THR A 263 -14.61 17.55 5.37
N ILE A 264 -15.45 18.45 5.88
CA ILE A 264 -16.82 18.67 5.43
C ILE A 264 -16.93 20.10 4.92
N ALA A 265 -17.27 20.24 3.64
CA ALA A 265 -17.48 21.53 2.97
C ALA A 265 -18.83 21.59 2.26
N GLU A 266 -19.43 22.76 2.16
CA GLU A 266 -20.58 22.98 1.28
C GLU A 266 -20.09 23.37 -0.11
N VAL A 267 -20.70 22.79 -1.13
CA VAL A 267 -20.40 23.06 -2.54
C VAL A 267 -21.69 23.31 -3.31
N GLU A 268 -21.64 24.26 -4.22
CA GLU A 268 -22.74 24.56 -5.10
C GLU A 268 -22.67 23.74 -6.38
N MET A 269 -23.75 23.07 -6.73
CA MET A 269 -23.83 22.22 -7.92
C MET A 269 -24.93 22.75 -8.87
N PRO A 270 -24.69 22.78 -10.19
CA PRO A 270 -25.71 23.16 -11.15
C PRO A 270 -26.83 22.10 -11.15
N SER A 271 -28.05 22.53 -10.94
CA SER A 271 -29.25 21.71 -11.10
C SER A 271 -29.64 21.67 -12.58
N GLY A 272 -29.53 20.48 -13.20
CA GLY A 272 -29.80 20.29 -14.62
C GLY A 272 -31.19 20.83 -15.04
N GLY A 273 -31.21 21.76 -16.01
CA GLY A 273 -32.40 22.05 -16.77
C GLY A 273 -32.90 23.52 -16.87
N LYS A 274 -32.51 24.43 -16.02
CA LYS A 274 -32.79 25.89 -16.22
C LYS A 274 -31.62 26.71 -15.67
N LYS A 275 -31.16 27.72 -16.46
CA LYS A 275 -30.17 28.72 -16.03
C LYS A 275 -30.63 29.34 -14.70
N ASN A 276 -29.85 29.12 -13.62
CA ASN A 276 -29.94 29.69 -12.27
C ASN A 276 -30.51 28.83 -11.14
N ASN A 277 -30.70 27.53 -11.28
CA ASN A 277 -30.98 26.69 -10.10
C ASN A 277 -29.67 26.03 -9.61
N VAL A 278 -29.12 26.55 -8.53
CA VAL A 278 -27.95 25.99 -7.83
C VAL A 278 -28.46 25.15 -6.65
N LYS A 279 -27.97 23.92 -6.55
CA LYS A 279 -28.26 23.03 -5.43
C LYS A 279 -27.05 22.99 -4.51
N ILE A 280 -27.26 23.28 -3.23
CA ILE A 280 -26.23 23.15 -2.21
C ILE A 280 -26.07 21.67 -1.85
N CYS A 281 -24.88 21.16 -2.01
CA CYS A 281 -24.49 19.80 -1.66
C CYS A 281 -23.38 19.84 -0.61
N THR A 282 -23.23 18.77 0.15
CA THR A 282 -22.13 18.62 1.11
C THR A 282 -21.07 17.68 0.55
N LEU A 283 -19.84 18.17 0.47
CA LEU A 283 -18.65 17.42 0.08
C LEU A 283 -17.91 16.94 1.34
N LEU A 284 -17.53 15.66 1.35
CA LEU A 284 -16.70 15.07 2.39
C LEU A 284 -15.40 14.57 1.75
N ASP A 285 -14.25 15.12 2.13
CA ASP A 285 -12.92 14.54 1.86
C ASP A 285 -12.54 13.63 3.04
N VAL A 286 -12.41 12.35 2.77
CA VAL A 286 -12.16 11.32 3.78
C VAL A 286 -10.79 10.70 3.55
N LYS A 287 -9.95 10.73 4.59
CA LYS A 287 -8.64 10.08 4.62
C LYS A 287 -8.62 9.03 5.71
N ILE A 288 -8.21 7.81 5.36
CA ILE A 288 -8.15 6.67 6.28
C ILE A 288 -6.69 6.31 6.56
N PHE A 289 -6.33 6.26 7.84
CA PHE A 289 -5.00 5.91 8.32
C PHE A 289 -5.10 4.71 9.26
N PRO A 290 -4.29 3.67 9.15
CA PRO A 290 -4.16 2.67 10.19
C PRO A 290 -3.42 3.26 11.40
N VAL A 291 -3.94 3.05 12.59
CA VAL A 291 -3.35 3.57 13.84
C VAL A 291 -2.02 2.88 14.16
N ARG A 292 -1.87 1.63 13.77
CA ARG A 292 -0.65 0.85 13.99
C ARG A 292 -0.01 0.47 12.66
N ASN A 293 1.31 0.61 12.55
CA ASN A 293 2.04 0.22 11.33
C ASN A 293 1.85 -1.27 10.95
N ARG A 294 1.63 -2.16 11.93
CA ARG A 294 1.32 -3.57 11.68
C ARG A 294 -0.02 -3.77 10.97
N ASP A 295 -0.98 -2.87 11.18
CA ASP A 295 -2.32 -2.97 10.58
C ASP A 295 -2.27 -2.57 9.08
N ARG A 296 -1.23 -1.83 8.65
CA ARG A 296 -0.94 -1.55 7.22
C ARG A 296 -0.58 -2.80 6.42
N ARG A 297 -0.13 -3.85 7.09
CA ARG A 297 0.37 -5.10 6.49
C ARG A 297 -0.63 -6.25 6.57
N SER A 298 -1.83 -5.99 7.05
CA SER A 298 -2.88 -7.01 7.15
C SER A 298 -3.45 -7.31 5.76
N ASP A 299 -3.54 -8.58 5.39
CA ASP A 299 -4.26 -9.02 4.20
C ASP A 299 -5.72 -8.54 4.20
N ALA A 300 -6.24 -8.28 5.40
CA ALA A 300 -7.57 -7.74 5.62
C ALA A 300 -7.66 -6.20 5.49
N LEU A 301 -6.54 -5.48 5.31
CA LEU A 301 -6.54 -4.01 5.30
C LEU A 301 -7.52 -3.45 4.27
N LEU A 302 -7.42 -3.91 3.02
CA LEU A 302 -8.27 -3.43 1.94
C LEU A 302 -9.73 -3.74 2.16
N SER A 303 -10.05 -4.95 2.66
CA SER A 303 -11.42 -5.34 2.96
C SER A 303 -12.00 -4.47 4.08
N GLN A 304 -11.23 -4.17 5.11
CA GLN A 304 -11.66 -3.33 6.22
C GLN A 304 -11.83 -1.86 5.79
N VAL A 305 -10.89 -1.32 5.02
CA VAL A 305 -10.97 0.04 4.49
C VAL A 305 -12.17 0.20 3.55
N LEU A 306 -12.41 -0.79 2.68
CA LEU A 306 -13.56 -0.77 1.78
C LEU A 306 -14.90 -0.82 2.56
N ARG A 307 -14.97 -1.62 3.61
CA ARG A 307 -16.15 -1.70 4.51
C ARG A 307 -16.40 -0.36 5.21
N LEU A 308 -15.35 0.28 5.75
CA LEU A 308 -15.47 1.60 6.37
C LEU A 308 -15.94 2.65 5.36
N LYS A 309 -15.41 2.61 4.13
CA LYS A 309 -15.86 3.48 3.04
C LYS A 309 -17.35 3.27 2.73
N THR A 310 -17.77 2.00 2.51
CA THR A 310 -19.16 1.66 2.23
C THR A 310 -20.08 2.06 3.39
N ALA A 311 -19.68 1.83 4.62
CA ALA A 311 -20.44 2.24 5.79
C ALA A 311 -20.64 3.76 5.84
N LEU A 312 -19.59 4.54 5.63
CA LEU A 312 -19.68 5.99 5.54
C LEU A 312 -20.61 6.43 4.39
N GLN A 313 -20.51 5.82 3.21
CA GLN A 313 -21.40 6.12 2.08
C GLN A 313 -22.87 5.92 2.43
N VAL A 314 -23.19 4.79 3.06
CA VAL A 314 -24.57 4.46 3.49
C VAL A 314 -25.06 5.45 4.53
N TYR A 315 -24.27 5.71 5.59
CA TYR A 315 -24.62 6.65 6.65
C TYR A 315 -24.88 8.06 6.16
N MET A 316 -23.96 8.53 5.29
CA MET A 316 -24.03 9.90 4.77
C MET A 316 -25.03 10.04 3.63
N ILE A 317 -25.62 8.93 3.14
CA ILE A 317 -26.44 8.91 1.91
C ILE A 317 -25.65 9.62 0.79
N ALA A 318 -24.39 9.23 0.64
CA ALA A 318 -23.43 9.88 -0.23
C ALA A 318 -22.97 8.93 -1.35
N CYS A 319 -22.72 9.50 -2.52
CA CYS A 319 -22.05 8.81 -3.62
C CYS A 319 -20.59 9.27 -3.73
N GLU A 320 -19.76 8.44 -4.33
CA GLU A 320 -18.38 8.81 -4.64
C GLU A 320 -18.38 9.85 -5.75
N MET A 321 -17.48 10.82 -5.63
CA MET A 321 -17.31 11.84 -6.64
C MET A 321 -16.50 11.25 -7.81
N ASP A 322 -17.09 11.27 -9.01
CA ASP A 322 -16.39 10.95 -10.25
C ASP A 322 -15.69 12.18 -10.87
N ASP A 323 -14.84 11.94 -11.85
CA ASP A 323 -14.06 13.00 -12.52
C ASP A 323 -14.94 13.99 -13.28
N ASP A 324 -16.09 13.56 -13.82
CA ASP A 324 -17.02 14.41 -14.54
C ASP A 324 -17.75 15.37 -13.58
N LEU A 325 -18.16 14.86 -12.43
CA LEU A 325 -18.79 15.64 -11.37
C LEU A 325 -17.81 16.65 -10.76
N ARG A 326 -16.56 16.23 -10.56
CA ARG A 326 -15.46 17.09 -10.08
C ARG A 326 -15.15 18.23 -11.05
N ALA A 327 -15.09 17.94 -12.36
CA ALA A 327 -14.90 18.95 -13.40
C ALA A 327 -16.03 19.98 -13.46
N SER A 328 -17.25 19.56 -13.15
CA SER A 328 -18.43 20.44 -13.07
C SER A 328 -18.32 21.44 -11.92
N ILE A 329 -17.91 20.99 -10.74
CA ILE A 329 -17.73 21.84 -9.55
C ILE A 329 -16.60 22.87 -9.76
N VAL A 330 -15.46 22.44 -10.29
CA VAL A 330 -14.29 23.31 -10.55
C VAL A 330 -14.63 24.42 -11.56
N ARG A 331 -15.43 24.13 -12.59
CA ARG A 331 -15.89 25.14 -13.56
C ARG A 331 -16.75 26.22 -12.91
N HIS A 332 -17.64 25.85 -11.97
CA HIS A 332 -18.49 26.81 -11.27
C HIS A 332 -17.71 27.72 -10.31
N ILE A 333 -16.75 27.18 -9.58
CA ILE A 333 -15.89 27.96 -8.68
C ILE A 333 -15.04 28.99 -9.46
N LYS A 334 -14.57 28.66 -10.68
CA LYS A 334 -13.83 29.59 -11.53
C LYS A 334 -14.70 30.71 -12.11
N LEU A 335 -15.95 30.40 -12.51
CA LEU A 335 -16.86 31.39 -13.07
C LEU A 335 -17.30 32.44 -12.03
N ASP A 336 -17.39 32.06 -10.74
CA ASP A 336 -17.79 32.97 -9.68
C ASP A 336 -16.65 33.91 -9.23
N LYS A 337 -15.39 33.55 -9.47
CA LYS A 337 -14.23 34.44 -9.26
C LYS A 337 -14.02 35.47 -10.34
N ASP A 338 -14.46 35.17 -11.57
CA ASP A 338 -14.34 36.09 -12.73
C ASP A 338 -15.52 37.07 -12.85
N SER A 339 -16.61 36.86 -12.10
CA SER A 339 -17.78 37.76 -12.08
C SER A 339 -17.74 38.86 -11.00
N ARG A 340 -16.61 39.04 -10.32
CA ARG A 340 -16.38 40.09 -9.32
C ARG A 340 -15.34 41.11 -9.77
N TYR A 341 -15.36 41.50 -11.02
CA TYR A 341 -14.70 42.72 -11.51
C TYR A 341 -15.66 43.55 -12.34
#